data_b3f8577d0aa2b6d9a8d88357aeae4257
#
_entry.id   b3f8577d0aa2b6d9a8d88357aeae4257
#
_cell.length_a   1.000
_cell.length_b   1.000
_cell.length_c   1.000
_cell.angle_alpha   90.00
_cell.angle_beta   90.00
_cell.angle_gamma   90.00
#
_symmetry.space_group_name_H-M   'P 1'
#
loop_
_entity.id
_entity.type
_entity.pdbx_description
1 polymer ?
#
loop_
_entity_poly.entity_id
_entity_poly.type
_entity_poly.pdbx_seq_one_letter_code
_entity_poly.pdbx_strand_id
1 'polypeptide(L)'
;MESPHPGLSDMDIPLNTSLIETMHASPTGEMALLDLHLDRLLRSAQALGFANPPRESIRRQIVEHVACTPLKGSDLRVRLLMGPSGKVALESYTLPPLTGVPLVAISPVRLKSPEPFLQHKTTYRPWYADTMSWLTDHPDFFDLIYLNEKNEVCEGSRSNVYLMQDGVWVTPPLTCGLLGGVVRRQLLASGQVVEKPIPAASLLTHPGQLRLSNGLRGWFDVQLVDFPGKLNRNN
;
A
#
# COMPACT_ATOMS: atom_id res chain seq x y z
N MET A 1 7.68 -29.62 -4.96
CA MET A 1 6.20 -29.58 -4.89
C MET A 1 5.87 -28.83 -3.60
N GLU A 2 5.68 -27.53 -3.71
CA GLU A 2 5.22 -26.72 -2.56
C GLU A 2 3.73 -26.97 -2.40
N SER A 3 3.34 -27.32 -1.17
CA SER A 3 1.92 -27.47 -0.80
C SER A 3 1.20 -26.14 -0.99
N PRO A 4 0.02 -26.10 -1.59
CA PRO A 4 -0.76 -24.88 -1.66
C PRO A 4 -1.06 -24.41 -0.25
N HIS A 5 -0.84 -23.12 0.03
CA HIS A 5 -1.28 -22.48 1.27
C HIS A 5 -2.77 -22.81 1.49
N PRO A 6 -3.20 -23.10 2.75
CA PRO A 6 -4.60 -23.32 3.02
C PRO A 6 -5.39 -22.13 2.48
N GLY A 7 -6.37 -22.43 1.65
CA GLY A 7 -7.19 -21.42 1.01
C GLY A 7 -7.84 -20.52 2.06
N LEU A 8 -7.87 -19.22 1.79
CA LEU A 8 -8.56 -18.20 2.60
C LEU A 8 -10.09 -18.45 2.71
N SER A 9 -10.59 -19.53 2.10
CA SER A 9 -12.02 -19.92 2.09
C SER A 9 -12.62 -20.17 3.46
N ASP A 10 -11.80 -20.42 4.49
CA ASP A 10 -12.25 -20.71 5.86
C ASP A 10 -11.98 -19.55 6.84
N MET A 11 -11.53 -18.41 6.33
CA MET A 11 -11.33 -17.23 7.18
C MET A 11 -12.63 -16.44 7.30
N ASP A 12 -13.04 -16.18 8.54
CA ASP A 12 -14.13 -15.24 8.84
C ASP A 12 -13.72 -13.84 8.38
N ILE A 13 -14.12 -13.47 7.16
CA ILE A 13 -13.93 -12.11 6.66
C ILE A 13 -14.86 -11.19 7.44
N PRO A 14 -14.33 -10.18 8.16
CA PRO A 14 -15.18 -9.29 8.94
C PRO A 14 -16.28 -8.66 8.07
N LEU A 15 -17.50 -8.61 8.61
CA LEU A 15 -18.64 -7.97 7.94
C LEU A 15 -18.25 -6.56 7.48
N ASN A 16 -18.73 -6.15 6.30
CA ASN A 16 -18.44 -4.86 5.67
C ASN A 16 -17.00 -4.68 5.17
N THR A 17 -16.19 -5.74 5.09
CA THR A 17 -14.89 -5.66 4.43
C THR A 17 -15.08 -5.36 2.94
N SER A 18 -14.38 -4.36 2.43
CA SER A 18 -14.30 -4.04 1.00
C SER A 18 -12.83 -4.06 0.55
N LEU A 19 -12.60 -4.41 -0.70
CA LEU A 19 -11.33 -4.20 -1.35
C LEU A 19 -11.16 -2.72 -1.69
N ILE A 20 -9.94 -2.23 -1.59
CA ILE A 20 -9.60 -0.83 -1.87
C ILE A 20 -8.59 -0.77 -3.01
N GLU A 21 -8.79 0.12 -3.96
CA GLU A 21 -7.73 0.64 -4.79
C GLU A 21 -7.63 2.15 -4.65
N THR A 22 -6.41 2.67 -4.74
CA THR A 22 -6.14 4.10 -4.63
C THR A 22 -5.15 4.45 -5.73
N MET A 23 -5.64 5.13 -6.75
CA MET A 23 -4.99 5.30 -8.03
C MET A 23 -4.71 6.78 -8.28
N HIS A 24 -3.61 7.07 -8.96
CA HIS A 24 -3.31 8.38 -9.52
C HIS A 24 -3.89 8.48 -10.91
N ALA A 25 -4.56 9.59 -11.20
CA ALA A 25 -4.85 10.01 -12.57
C ALA A 25 -4.22 11.37 -12.82
N SER A 26 -3.52 11.51 -13.95
CA SER A 26 -2.90 12.75 -14.40
C SER A 26 -3.94 13.83 -14.72
N PRO A 27 -3.54 15.10 -14.89
CA PRO A 27 -4.44 16.16 -15.33
C PRO A 27 -5.16 15.87 -16.66
N THR A 28 -4.59 15.00 -17.50
CA THR A 28 -5.20 14.54 -18.75
C THR A 28 -6.09 13.32 -18.59
N GLY A 29 -6.20 12.76 -17.36
CA GLY A 29 -6.97 11.55 -17.06
C GLY A 29 -6.20 10.24 -17.30
N GLU A 30 -4.91 10.29 -17.63
CA GLU A 30 -4.09 9.09 -17.78
C GLU A 30 -3.82 8.42 -16.44
N MET A 31 -3.92 7.09 -16.40
CA MET A 31 -3.71 6.26 -15.21
C MET A 31 -2.68 5.16 -15.52
N ALA A 32 -1.40 5.50 -15.45
CA ALA A 32 -0.29 4.64 -15.87
C ALA A 32 -0.24 3.25 -15.19
N LEU A 33 -0.75 3.13 -13.96
CA LEU A 33 -0.73 1.88 -13.19
C LEU A 33 -2.10 1.16 -13.14
N LEU A 34 -3.08 1.59 -13.96
CA LEU A 34 -4.45 1.06 -13.88
C LEU A 34 -4.50 -0.46 -14.02
N ASP A 35 -3.72 -1.02 -14.94
CA ASP A 35 -3.68 -2.47 -15.15
C ASP A 35 -3.18 -3.24 -13.91
N LEU A 36 -2.14 -2.74 -13.26
CA LEU A 36 -1.60 -3.34 -12.04
C LEU A 36 -2.58 -3.24 -10.86
N HIS A 37 -3.35 -2.14 -10.78
CA HIS A 37 -4.42 -1.99 -9.80
C HIS A 37 -5.55 -2.99 -10.02
N LEU A 38 -6.01 -3.14 -11.26
CA LEU A 38 -7.04 -4.11 -11.62
C LEU A 38 -6.58 -5.56 -11.37
N ASP A 39 -5.33 -5.88 -11.70
CA ASP A 39 -4.75 -7.20 -11.39
C ASP A 39 -4.75 -7.51 -9.89
N ARG A 40 -4.38 -6.54 -9.05
CA ARG A 40 -4.39 -6.72 -7.60
C ARG A 40 -5.79 -6.87 -7.05
N LEU A 41 -6.71 -6.00 -7.48
CA LEU A 41 -8.11 -6.02 -7.08
C LEU A 41 -8.73 -7.40 -7.36
N LEU A 42 -8.61 -7.89 -8.60
CA LEU A 42 -9.24 -9.14 -9.02
C LEU A 42 -8.59 -10.37 -8.37
N ARG A 43 -7.26 -10.39 -8.19
CA ARG A 43 -6.60 -11.45 -7.41
C ARG A 43 -7.08 -11.48 -5.97
N SER A 44 -7.23 -10.32 -5.33
CA SER A 44 -7.74 -10.24 -3.97
C SER A 44 -9.22 -10.64 -3.90
N ALA A 45 -10.04 -10.27 -4.88
CA ALA A 45 -11.42 -10.70 -4.97
C ALA A 45 -11.53 -12.23 -5.03
N GLN A 46 -10.75 -12.85 -5.90
CA GLN A 46 -10.70 -14.30 -6.03
C GLN A 46 -10.24 -14.98 -4.73
N ALA A 47 -9.15 -14.48 -4.11
CA ALA A 47 -8.59 -15.06 -2.89
C ALA A 47 -9.54 -14.97 -1.68
N LEU A 48 -10.33 -13.89 -1.60
CA LEU A 48 -11.29 -13.64 -0.51
C LEU A 48 -12.72 -14.10 -0.83
N GLY A 49 -12.94 -14.79 -1.95
CA GLY A 49 -14.27 -15.29 -2.32
C GLY A 49 -15.28 -14.19 -2.65
N PHE A 50 -14.82 -13.00 -3.01
CA PHE A 50 -15.68 -11.91 -3.49
C PHE A 50 -16.15 -12.20 -4.92
N ALA A 51 -17.32 -11.66 -5.29
CA ALA A 51 -17.72 -11.67 -6.69
C ALA A 51 -16.65 -11.00 -7.54
N ASN A 52 -16.38 -11.60 -8.71
CA ASN A 52 -15.30 -11.18 -9.59
C ASN A 52 -15.85 -10.62 -10.91
N PRO A 53 -16.23 -9.33 -10.96
CA PRO A 53 -16.77 -8.73 -12.16
C PRO A 53 -15.76 -8.73 -13.30
N PRO A 54 -16.21 -8.71 -14.57
CA PRO A 54 -15.31 -8.63 -15.70
C PRO A 54 -14.38 -7.42 -15.61
N ARG A 55 -13.07 -7.64 -15.80
CA ARG A 55 -12.02 -6.61 -15.74
C ARG A 55 -12.38 -5.36 -16.53
N GLU A 56 -12.87 -5.53 -17.76
CA GLU A 56 -13.19 -4.42 -18.65
C GLU A 56 -14.42 -3.62 -18.19
N SER A 57 -15.34 -4.24 -17.43
CA SER A 57 -16.45 -3.53 -16.80
C SER A 57 -15.94 -2.57 -15.71
N ILE A 58 -15.03 -3.03 -14.86
CA ILE A 58 -14.43 -2.18 -13.81
C ILE A 58 -13.58 -1.07 -14.45
N ARG A 59 -12.75 -1.41 -15.44
CA ARG A 59 -11.94 -0.44 -16.19
C ARG A 59 -12.81 0.68 -16.75
N ARG A 60 -13.89 0.33 -17.44
CA ARG A 60 -14.79 1.31 -18.04
C ARG A 60 -15.40 2.24 -16.99
N GLN A 61 -15.88 1.72 -15.88
CA GLN A 61 -16.43 2.52 -14.77
C GLN A 61 -15.40 3.52 -14.24
N ILE A 62 -14.13 3.11 -14.07
CA ILE A 62 -13.05 3.98 -13.60
C ILE A 62 -12.76 5.09 -14.62
N VAL A 63 -12.60 4.74 -15.90
CA VAL A 63 -12.30 5.71 -16.96
C VAL A 63 -13.43 6.72 -17.14
N GLU A 64 -14.68 6.25 -17.16
CA GLU A 64 -15.86 7.12 -17.24
C GLU A 64 -15.95 8.04 -16.01
N HIS A 65 -15.69 7.54 -14.81
CA HIS A 65 -15.68 8.34 -13.58
C HIS A 65 -14.62 9.45 -13.64
N VAL A 66 -13.39 9.15 -14.08
CA VAL A 66 -12.32 10.14 -14.24
C VAL A 66 -12.67 11.15 -15.32
N ALA A 67 -13.24 10.70 -16.44
CA ALA A 67 -13.63 11.60 -17.54
C ALA A 67 -14.76 12.57 -17.15
N CYS A 68 -15.67 12.15 -16.27
CA CYS A 68 -16.82 12.93 -15.81
C CYS A 68 -16.54 13.77 -14.55
N THR A 69 -15.36 13.63 -13.90
CA THR A 69 -15.06 14.42 -12.70
C THR A 69 -14.98 15.92 -13.00
N PRO A 70 -15.52 16.79 -12.14
CA PRO A 70 -15.36 18.24 -12.28
C PRO A 70 -13.94 18.74 -11.98
N LEU A 71 -13.06 17.89 -11.43
CA LEU A 71 -11.70 18.20 -10.99
C LEU A 71 -10.67 18.13 -12.13
N LYS A 72 -11.07 18.34 -13.38
CA LYS A 72 -10.20 18.30 -14.56
C LYS A 72 -9.05 19.31 -14.46
N GLY A 73 -7.89 18.93 -15.01
CA GLY A 73 -6.69 19.78 -15.04
C GLY A 73 -5.82 19.71 -13.78
N SER A 74 -6.17 18.80 -12.82
CA SER A 74 -5.36 18.54 -11.64
C SER A 74 -5.01 17.06 -11.56
N ASP A 75 -3.91 16.73 -10.87
CA ASP A 75 -3.65 15.37 -10.45
C ASP A 75 -4.76 14.90 -9.50
N LEU A 76 -5.24 13.68 -9.71
CA LEU A 76 -6.33 13.11 -8.92
C LEU A 76 -5.91 11.90 -8.11
N ARG A 77 -6.44 11.82 -6.90
CA ARG A 77 -6.56 10.58 -6.14
C ARG A 77 -7.91 9.95 -6.44
N VAL A 78 -7.91 8.88 -7.19
CA VAL A 78 -9.11 8.07 -7.46
C VAL A 78 -9.16 6.90 -6.50
N ARG A 79 -10.19 6.82 -5.69
CA ARG A 79 -10.42 5.72 -4.74
C ARG A 79 -11.54 4.84 -5.23
N LEU A 80 -11.26 3.54 -5.30
CA LEU A 80 -12.23 2.50 -5.59
C LEU A 80 -12.45 1.66 -4.33
N LEU A 81 -13.71 1.40 -4.02
CA LEU A 81 -14.14 0.39 -3.06
C LEU A 81 -14.94 -0.68 -3.80
N MET A 82 -14.62 -1.95 -3.58
CA MET A 82 -15.39 -3.08 -4.10
C MET A 82 -15.82 -3.98 -2.96
N GLY A 83 -17.12 -4.06 -2.74
CA GLY A 83 -17.72 -4.94 -1.74
C GLY A 83 -17.76 -6.42 -2.18
N PRO A 84 -18.15 -7.35 -1.27
CA PRO A 84 -18.22 -8.78 -1.55
C PRO A 84 -19.11 -9.13 -2.75
N SER A 85 -20.15 -8.35 -3.03
CA SER A 85 -21.04 -8.53 -4.19
C SER A 85 -20.42 -8.12 -5.54
N GLY A 86 -19.18 -7.60 -5.55
CA GLY A 86 -18.54 -7.04 -6.73
C GLY A 86 -19.02 -5.62 -7.10
N LYS A 87 -19.91 -5.03 -6.30
CA LYS A 87 -20.35 -3.65 -6.51
C LYS A 87 -19.19 -2.69 -6.26
N VAL A 88 -18.94 -1.81 -7.22
CA VAL A 88 -17.88 -0.79 -7.18
C VAL A 88 -18.46 0.56 -6.80
N ALA A 89 -17.75 1.27 -5.91
CA ALA A 89 -17.95 2.69 -5.62
C ALA A 89 -16.66 3.44 -5.93
N LEU A 90 -16.76 4.62 -6.53
CA LEU A 90 -15.66 5.46 -6.96
C LEU A 90 -15.78 6.86 -6.38
N GLU A 91 -14.66 7.40 -5.91
CA GLU A 91 -14.52 8.76 -5.41
C GLU A 91 -13.25 9.38 -5.98
N SER A 92 -13.27 10.68 -6.28
CA SER A 92 -12.10 11.43 -6.73
C SER A 92 -11.88 12.68 -5.91
N TYR A 93 -10.61 12.95 -5.65
CA TYR A 93 -10.14 14.14 -4.92
C TYR A 93 -8.93 14.70 -5.63
N THR A 94 -8.69 16.00 -5.54
CA THR A 94 -7.43 16.58 -5.97
C THR A 94 -6.27 15.99 -5.18
N LEU A 95 -5.16 15.75 -5.84
CA LEU A 95 -3.94 15.20 -5.24
C LEU A 95 -2.87 16.30 -5.19
N PRO A 96 -2.72 17.03 -4.07
CA PRO A 96 -1.67 18.04 -3.96
C PRO A 96 -0.28 17.39 -4.09
N PRO A 97 0.72 18.06 -4.66
CA PRO A 97 2.09 17.54 -4.76
C PRO A 97 2.68 17.28 -3.38
N LEU A 98 3.68 16.38 -3.31
CA LEU A 98 4.52 16.27 -2.14
C LEU A 98 5.42 17.51 -2.07
N THR A 99 5.50 18.13 -0.89
CA THR A 99 6.38 19.26 -0.62
C THR A 99 7.54 18.82 0.26
N GLY A 100 8.77 19.02 -0.19
CA GLY A 100 9.97 18.61 0.53
C GLY A 100 10.18 17.09 0.57
N VAL A 101 11.08 16.65 1.45
CA VAL A 101 11.33 15.23 1.73
C VAL A 101 10.46 14.81 2.91
N PRO A 102 9.49 13.90 2.73
CA PRO A 102 8.57 13.50 3.78
C PRO A 102 9.28 12.79 4.94
N LEU A 103 8.83 13.05 6.17
CA LEU A 103 9.33 12.34 7.35
C LEU A 103 8.66 10.99 7.53
N VAL A 104 9.43 10.01 8.00
CA VAL A 104 8.95 8.71 8.44
C VAL A 104 9.64 8.31 9.73
N ALA A 105 8.98 7.47 10.53
CA ALA A 105 9.57 6.90 11.73
C ALA A 105 9.26 5.39 11.82
N ILE A 106 9.98 4.66 12.66
CA ILE A 106 9.69 3.26 12.91
C ILE A 106 8.52 3.15 13.88
N SER A 107 7.49 2.40 13.51
CA SER A 107 6.34 2.13 14.36
C SER A 107 6.77 1.36 15.63
N PRO A 108 6.28 1.74 16.83
CA PRO A 108 6.47 0.93 18.03
C PRO A 108 5.64 -0.36 18.01
N VAL A 109 4.67 -0.48 17.10
CA VAL A 109 3.84 -1.68 16.90
C VAL A 109 4.50 -2.62 15.91
N ARG A 110 4.45 -3.92 16.20
CA ARG A 110 4.94 -4.97 15.30
C ARG A 110 3.79 -5.63 14.55
N LEU A 111 4.01 -5.93 13.27
CA LEU A 111 3.13 -6.79 12.49
C LEU A 111 3.46 -8.26 12.76
N LYS A 112 2.47 -9.12 12.53
CA LYS A 112 2.67 -10.57 12.52
C LYS A 112 2.73 -11.01 11.05
N SER A 113 3.90 -11.43 10.59
CA SER A 113 4.12 -11.75 9.17
C SER A 113 3.17 -12.80 8.58
N PRO A 114 2.68 -13.80 9.36
CA PRO A 114 1.72 -14.77 8.85
C PRO A 114 0.28 -14.24 8.67
N GLU A 115 -0.01 -12.98 9.02
CA GLU A 115 -1.35 -12.40 8.88
C GLU A 115 -1.76 -12.30 7.38
N PRO A 116 -2.71 -13.12 6.89
CA PRO A 116 -3.01 -13.19 5.47
C PRO A 116 -3.57 -11.90 4.89
N PHE A 117 -4.31 -11.12 5.70
CA PHE A 117 -4.89 -9.85 5.23
C PHE A 117 -3.84 -8.78 4.92
N LEU A 118 -2.60 -8.91 5.39
CA LEU A 118 -1.50 -8.00 4.99
C LEU A 118 -1.25 -8.03 3.48
N GLN A 119 -1.52 -9.15 2.81
CA GLN A 119 -1.33 -9.29 1.37
C GLN A 119 -2.51 -8.72 0.54
N HIS A 120 -3.60 -8.32 1.19
CA HIS A 120 -4.81 -7.81 0.54
C HIS A 120 -5.09 -6.36 0.95
N LYS A 121 -5.33 -5.50 -0.04
CA LYS A 121 -5.69 -4.11 0.23
C LYS A 121 -7.18 -3.98 0.52
N THR A 122 -7.53 -4.05 1.81
CA THR A 122 -8.92 -4.05 2.28
C THR A 122 -9.23 -2.89 3.23
N THR A 123 -10.50 -2.69 3.53
CA THR A 123 -10.94 -1.78 4.62
C THR A 123 -10.66 -2.37 6.00
N TYR A 124 -10.53 -3.69 6.12
CA TYR A 124 -10.15 -4.35 7.36
C TYR A 124 -8.62 -4.30 7.55
N ARG A 125 -8.15 -3.36 8.36
CA ARG A 125 -6.72 -3.12 8.64
C ARG A 125 -6.52 -2.67 10.09
N PRO A 126 -6.90 -3.49 11.08
CA PRO A 126 -6.87 -3.08 12.49
C PRO A 126 -5.45 -2.73 12.98
N TRP A 127 -4.42 -3.38 12.44
CA TRP A 127 -3.01 -3.13 12.81
C TRP A 127 -2.49 -1.73 12.45
N TYR A 128 -3.18 -0.99 11.55
CA TYR A 128 -2.81 0.38 11.16
C TYR A 128 -3.72 1.45 11.74
N ALA A 129 -4.76 1.08 12.50
CA ALA A 129 -5.77 2.04 12.97
C ALA A 129 -5.15 3.18 13.79
N ASP A 130 -4.32 2.85 14.77
CA ASP A 130 -3.67 3.84 15.64
C ASP A 130 -2.71 4.73 14.85
N THR A 131 -1.98 4.17 13.88
CA THR A 131 -1.10 4.95 13.00
C THR A 131 -1.89 5.90 12.11
N MET A 132 -3.02 5.49 11.58
CA MET A 132 -3.84 6.37 10.73
C MET A 132 -4.37 7.56 11.52
N SER A 133 -4.79 7.36 12.78
CA SER A 133 -5.17 8.43 13.70
C SER A 133 -3.98 9.32 14.02
N TRP A 134 -2.86 8.73 14.41
CA TRP A 134 -1.64 9.47 14.77
C TRP A 134 -1.13 10.36 13.63
N LEU A 135 -1.14 9.87 12.39
CA LEU A 135 -0.73 10.64 11.20
C LEU A 135 -1.65 11.84 10.92
N THR A 136 -2.91 11.80 11.35
CA THR A 136 -3.81 12.95 11.24
C THR A 136 -3.36 14.10 12.16
N ASP A 137 -2.85 13.76 13.35
CA ASP A 137 -2.36 14.72 14.33
C ASP A 137 -0.90 15.15 14.06
N HIS A 138 -0.19 14.43 13.17
CA HIS A 138 1.22 14.68 12.83
C HIS A 138 1.40 14.80 11.31
N PRO A 139 0.91 15.88 10.68
CA PRO A 139 0.87 16.05 9.22
C PRO A 139 2.26 16.12 8.56
N ASP A 140 3.33 16.40 9.31
CA ASP A 140 4.71 16.40 8.83
C ASP A 140 5.22 14.98 8.53
N PHE A 141 4.59 13.95 9.11
CA PHE A 141 4.91 12.55 8.86
C PHE A 141 4.08 11.99 7.70
N PHE A 142 4.80 11.39 6.75
CA PHE A 142 4.13 10.70 5.66
C PHE A 142 3.59 9.34 6.09
N ASP A 143 4.40 8.54 6.82
CA ASP A 143 4.02 7.19 7.23
C ASP A 143 4.83 6.71 8.42
N LEU A 144 4.41 5.59 9.04
CA LEU A 144 5.22 4.84 9.99
C LEU A 144 5.62 3.50 9.36
N ILE A 145 6.91 3.15 9.46
CA ILE A 145 7.47 1.90 8.96
C ILE A 145 7.29 0.81 10.02
N TYR A 146 6.66 -0.29 9.63
CA TYR A 146 6.46 -1.44 10.49
C TYR A 146 7.55 -2.48 10.34
N LEU A 147 7.84 -3.13 11.47
CA LEU A 147 8.70 -4.31 11.52
C LEU A 147 7.85 -5.52 11.92
N ASN A 148 8.26 -6.71 11.53
CA ASN A 148 7.61 -7.95 11.94
C ASN A 148 8.18 -8.48 13.29
N GLU A 149 7.70 -9.63 13.70
CA GLU A 149 8.13 -10.35 14.92
C GLU A 149 9.60 -10.79 14.90
N LYS A 150 10.23 -10.78 13.71
CA LYS A 150 11.65 -11.14 13.52
C LYS A 150 12.56 -9.90 13.46
N ASN A 151 12.03 -8.70 13.74
CA ASN A 151 12.70 -7.41 13.54
C ASN A 151 13.17 -7.16 12.09
N GLU A 152 12.42 -7.67 11.12
CA GLU A 152 12.60 -7.34 9.70
C GLU A 152 11.61 -6.26 9.30
N VAL A 153 12.02 -5.40 8.36
CA VAL A 153 11.15 -4.36 7.78
C VAL A 153 10.03 -5.04 7.00
N CYS A 154 8.82 -4.55 7.19
CA CYS A 154 7.63 -4.93 6.42
C CYS A 154 7.29 -3.85 5.39
N GLU A 155 6.48 -2.91 5.80
CA GLU A 155 5.94 -1.82 4.99
C GLU A 155 5.54 -0.63 5.87
N GLY A 156 5.09 0.46 5.26
CA GLY A 156 4.35 1.51 5.94
C GLY A 156 2.84 1.22 5.98
N SER A 157 2.08 2.00 6.74
CA SER A 157 0.61 1.84 6.79
C SER A 157 -0.06 2.04 5.41
N ARG A 158 0.60 2.73 4.49
CA ARG A 158 0.11 3.05 3.14
C ARG A 158 1.18 3.01 2.05
N SER A 159 2.36 2.45 2.34
CA SER A 159 3.53 2.45 1.43
C SER A 159 4.38 1.20 1.55
N ASN A 160 5.07 0.81 0.47
CA ASN A 160 6.17 -0.16 0.54
C ASN A 160 7.50 0.56 0.77
N VAL A 161 8.46 -0.17 1.35
CA VAL A 161 9.75 0.35 1.81
C VAL A 161 10.88 -0.16 0.91
N TYR A 162 11.88 0.69 0.65
CA TYR A 162 13.08 0.37 -0.11
C TYR A 162 14.30 0.97 0.58
N LEU A 163 15.36 0.19 0.65
CA LEU A 163 16.64 0.60 1.22
C LEU A 163 17.74 0.37 0.19
N MET A 164 18.65 1.33 0.03
CA MET A 164 19.85 1.13 -0.79
C MET A 164 20.87 0.32 0.03
N GLN A 165 21.30 -0.82 -0.49
CA GLN A 165 22.34 -1.66 0.09
C GLN A 165 23.34 -2.03 -1.00
N ASP A 166 24.62 -1.74 -0.79
CA ASP A 166 25.70 -2.12 -1.71
C ASP A 166 25.45 -1.68 -3.17
N GLY A 167 24.86 -0.51 -3.38
CA GLY A 167 24.54 0.03 -4.70
C GLY A 167 23.26 -0.53 -5.34
N VAL A 168 22.51 -1.36 -4.63
CA VAL A 168 21.27 -1.98 -5.12
C VAL A 168 20.08 -1.58 -4.23
N TRP A 169 18.98 -1.20 -4.84
CA TRP A 169 17.74 -0.99 -4.10
C TRP A 169 17.10 -2.33 -3.74
N VAL A 170 16.84 -2.53 -2.46
CA VAL A 170 16.19 -3.74 -1.93
C VAL A 170 14.84 -3.40 -1.32
N THR A 171 13.89 -4.33 -1.38
CA THR A 171 12.59 -4.25 -0.74
C THR A 171 12.28 -5.58 -0.04
N PRO A 172 11.59 -5.58 1.11
CA PRO A 172 11.28 -6.83 1.79
C PRO A 172 10.42 -7.76 0.92
N PRO A 173 10.63 -9.08 0.98
CA PRO A 173 9.74 -10.07 0.34
C PRO A 173 8.37 -10.12 1.04
N LEU A 174 7.35 -10.61 0.33
CA LEU A 174 5.99 -10.72 0.88
C LEU A 174 5.92 -11.56 2.16
N THR A 175 6.85 -12.48 2.34
CA THR A 175 6.98 -13.32 3.54
C THR A 175 7.32 -12.53 4.82
N CYS A 176 7.76 -11.28 4.69
CA CYS A 176 7.93 -10.39 5.84
C CYS A 176 6.60 -9.81 6.35
N GLY A 177 5.48 -10.05 5.68
CA GLY A 177 4.15 -9.55 6.07
C GLY A 177 3.89 -8.15 5.53
N LEU A 178 3.64 -8.04 4.24
CA LEU A 178 3.38 -6.76 3.57
C LEU A 178 2.49 -6.92 2.34
N LEU A 179 1.92 -5.80 1.91
CA LEU A 179 1.16 -5.72 0.68
C LEU A 179 2.07 -5.69 -0.55
N GLY A 180 1.76 -6.53 -1.55
CA GLY A 180 2.36 -6.42 -2.89
C GLY A 180 1.88 -5.16 -3.61
N GLY A 181 2.50 -4.00 -3.33
CA GLY A 181 2.12 -2.72 -3.93
C GLY A 181 2.33 -2.69 -5.44
N VAL A 182 1.51 -1.90 -6.15
CA VAL A 182 1.56 -1.82 -7.62
C VAL A 182 2.88 -1.22 -8.13
N VAL A 183 3.39 -0.18 -7.47
CA VAL A 183 4.71 0.39 -7.79
C VAL A 183 5.82 -0.58 -7.44
N ARG A 184 5.75 -1.27 -6.29
CA ARG A 184 6.70 -2.32 -5.92
C ARG A 184 6.76 -3.41 -7.01
N ARG A 185 5.60 -3.87 -7.48
CA ARG A 185 5.52 -4.87 -8.55
C ARG A 185 6.16 -4.38 -9.85
N GLN A 186 5.94 -3.12 -10.22
CA GLN A 186 6.55 -2.51 -11.40
C GLN A 186 8.07 -2.44 -11.27
N LEU A 187 8.60 -1.97 -10.13
CA LEU A 187 10.04 -1.83 -9.88
C LEU A 187 10.76 -3.18 -9.87
N LEU A 188 10.14 -4.21 -9.30
CA LEU A 188 10.66 -5.59 -9.35
C LEU A 188 10.68 -6.13 -10.79
N ALA A 189 9.60 -5.94 -11.54
CA ALA A 189 9.50 -6.41 -12.92
C ALA A 189 10.51 -5.72 -13.86
N SER A 190 10.87 -4.46 -13.58
CA SER A 190 11.88 -3.72 -14.34
C SER A 190 13.32 -3.96 -13.89
N GLY A 191 13.54 -4.76 -12.84
CA GLY A 191 14.88 -5.02 -12.28
C GLY A 191 15.52 -3.83 -11.54
N GLN A 192 14.77 -2.76 -11.28
CA GLN A 192 15.26 -1.60 -10.53
C GLN A 192 15.40 -1.88 -9.02
N VAL A 193 14.70 -2.89 -8.53
CA VAL A 193 14.67 -3.31 -7.14
C VAL A 193 14.74 -4.83 -7.06
N VAL A 194 15.37 -5.37 -6.03
CA VAL A 194 15.39 -6.81 -5.73
C VAL A 194 14.73 -7.11 -4.38
N GLU A 195 14.15 -8.29 -4.23
CA GLU A 195 13.62 -8.75 -2.94
C GLU A 195 14.73 -9.27 -2.05
N LYS A 196 14.83 -8.71 -0.85
CA LYS A 196 15.75 -9.15 0.20
C LYS A 196 15.20 -8.75 1.56
N PRO A 197 15.19 -9.63 2.58
CA PRO A 197 14.85 -9.22 3.94
C PRO A 197 15.76 -8.08 4.41
N ILE A 198 15.17 -7.08 5.04
CA ILE A 198 15.87 -5.90 5.56
C ILE A 198 15.80 -5.95 7.09
N PRO A 199 16.88 -6.25 7.80
CA PRO A 199 16.93 -6.14 9.25
C PRO A 199 16.68 -4.70 9.71
N ALA A 200 15.95 -4.51 10.80
CA ALA A 200 15.65 -3.17 11.34
C ALA A 200 16.90 -2.30 11.55
N ALA A 201 18.01 -2.91 12.00
CA ALA A 201 19.27 -2.21 12.22
C ALA A 201 19.81 -1.56 10.93
N SER A 202 19.52 -2.14 9.76
CA SER A 202 19.98 -1.60 8.47
C SER A 202 19.36 -0.23 8.15
N LEU A 203 18.16 0.08 8.67
CA LEU A 203 17.54 1.40 8.51
C LEU A 203 18.35 2.50 9.22
N LEU A 204 18.99 2.18 10.33
CA LEU A 204 19.76 3.13 11.14
C LEU A 204 21.19 3.34 10.60
N THR A 205 21.74 2.33 9.90
CA THR A 205 23.10 2.38 9.38
C THR A 205 23.22 3.01 8.00
N HIS A 206 22.08 3.22 7.30
CA HIS A 206 22.04 3.80 5.95
C HIS A 206 21.10 5.02 5.90
N PRO A 207 21.35 6.07 6.71
CA PRO A 207 20.54 7.27 6.68
C PRO A 207 20.64 7.96 5.30
N GLY A 208 19.53 8.41 4.76
CA GLY A 208 19.47 9.09 3.46
C GLY A 208 19.38 8.15 2.23
N GLN A 209 19.32 6.85 2.44
CA GLN A 209 19.17 5.85 1.36
C GLN A 209 17.84 5.07 1.50
N LEU A 210 16.78 5.77 1.87
CA LEU A 210 15.47 5.21 2.14
C LEU A 210 14.45 5.81 1.18
N ARG A 211 13.64 4.96 0.57
CA ARG A 211 12.51 5.35 -0.27
C ARG A 211 11.24 4.64 0.16
N LEU A 212 10.13 5.29 -0.12
CA LEU A 212 8.81 4.65 -0.07
C LEU A 212 8.17 4.64 -1.46
N SER A 213 7.13 3.82 -1.61
CA SER A 213 6.26 3.90 -2.78
C SER A 213 4.81 3.61 -2.46
N ASN A 214 3.92 4.20 -3.22
CA ASN A 214 2.52 3.79 -3.32
C ASN A 214 1.93 4.18 -4.69
N GLY A 215 0.70 3.73 -4.97
CA GLY A 215 0.03 3.98 -6.24
C GLY A 215 -0.33 5.44 -6.53
N LEU A 216 -0.21 6.35 -5.54
CA LEU A 216 -0.49 7.78 -5.72
C LEU A 216 0.77 8.60 -6.01
N ARG A 217 1.88 8.27 -5.36
CA ARG A 217 3.08 9.09 -5.31
C ARG A 217 4.24 8.49 -6.10
N GLY A 218 4.06 7.28 -6.61
CA GLY A 218 5.16 6.57 -7.24
C GLY A 218 6.22 6.16 -6.23
N TRP A 219 7.49 6.32 -6.56
CA TRP A 219 8.66 5.96 -5.78
C TRP A 219 9.44 7.24 -5.44
N PHE A 220 9.63 7.53 -4.15
CA PHE A 220 10.14 8.82 -3.67
C PHE A 220 11.02 8.68 -2.43
N ASP A 221 11.95 9.63 -2.26
CA ASP A 221 12.84 9.71 -1.11
C ASP A 221 12.08 10.13 0.15
N VAL A 222 12.52 9.62 1.31
CA VAL A 222 12.00 9.96 2.63
C VAL A 222 13.14 10.11 3.63
N GLN A 223 12.88 10.84 4.71
CA GLN A 223 13.82 10.98 5.82
C GLN A 223 13.33 10.20 7.03
N LEU A 224 14.14 9.24 7.48
CA LEU A 224 13.89 8.52 8.73
C LEU A 224 14.30 9.41 9.92
N VAL A 225 13.39 9.58 10.86
CA VAL A 225 13.61 10.27 12.13
C VAL A 225 13.16 9.40 13.30
N ASP A 226 13.55 9.77 14.51
CA ASP A 226 13.07 9.09 15.71
C ASP A 226 11.55 9.26 15.85
N PHE A 227 10.90 8.22 16.35
CA PHE A 227 9.47 8.25 16.58
C PHE A 227 9.14 9.24 17.72
N PRO A 228 8.43 10.35 17.46
CA PRO A 228 8.11 11.31 18.49
C PRO A 228 6.88 10.87 19.28
N GLY A 229 7.05 10.33 20.47
CA GLY A 229 5.95 10.12 21.39
C GLY A 229 5.43 8.69 21.53
N LYS A 230 4.14 8.54 21.81
CA LYS A 230 3.47 7.26 22.02
C LYS A 230 2.30 7.14 21.05
N LEU A 231 2.11 5.95 20.43
CA LEU A 231 0.82 5.61 19.83
C LEU A 231 -0.16 5.38 20.98
N ASN A 232 -1.25 6.12 21.01
CA ASN A 232 -2.34 5.85 21.95
C ASN A 232 -2.94 4.49 21.55
N ARG A 233 -2.63 3.45 22.32
CA ARG A 233 -3.36 2.18 22.20
C ARG A 233 -4.75 2.43 22.80
N ASN A 234 -5.75 2.59 21.95
CA ASN A 234 -7.11 2.42 22.40
C ASN A 234 -7.24 0.94 22.79
N ASN A 235 -7.42 0.69 24.09
CA ASN A 235 -7.71 -0.63 24.65
C ASN A 235 -9.06 -1.17 24.13
#